data_504368f036b33928136a9aedea891668
#
_entry.id   504368f036b33928136a9aedea891668
#
_cell.length_a   1.000
_cell.length_b   1.000
_cell.length_c   1.000
_cell.angle_alpha   90.00
_cell.angle_beta   90.00
_cell.angle_gamma   90.00
#
_symmetry.space_group_name_H-M   'P 1'
#
loop_
_entity.id
_entity.type
_entity.pdbx_description
1 polymer ?
#
loop_
_entity_poly.entity_id
_entity_poly.type
_entity_poly.pdbx_seq_one_letter_code
_entity_poly.pdbx_strand_id
1 'polypeptide(L)'
;MESLDLLYGKSIWFIDENSFEQIYEDNPDIKNLNITKRLPNQLIISFDLYQQLANIIDLRASVETYTVLYENSYVVSTPTIVNTLPIVKIENGPVESGFNGELISLFKTLDNYQYTKQSLQIKYDGEAFNAYYGMTTFQLGDAVDLGKKASILGTYLSDNSCDGTVRFLTSVSTIEDCT
;
A
#
# COMPACT_ATOMS: atom_id res chain seq x y z
N MET A 1 11.76 14.97 7.88
CA MET A 1 12.91 14.99 8.84
C MET A 1 13.08 16.33 9.54
N GLU A 2 12.44 17.38 9.05
CA GLU A 2 12.51 18.74 9.68
C GLU A 2 11.99 18.78 11.12
N SER A 3 11.02 17.95 11.47
CA SER A 3 10.46 17.89 12.82
C SER A 3 11.42 17.38 13.91
N LEU A 4 12.45 16.60 13.54
CA LEU A 4 13.50 16.18 14.48
C LEU A 4 14.48 17.32 14.78
N ASP A 5 14.59 18.31 13.89
CA ASP A 5 15.43 19.48 14.10
C ASP A 5 14.92 20.35 15.27
N LEU A 6 13.62 20.25 15.60
CA LEU A 6 13.02 20.89 16.75
C LEU A 6 13.62 20.44 18.11
N LEU A 7 14.20 19.24 18.12
CA LEU A 7 14.87 18.67 19.31
C LEU A 7 16.35 19.05 19.38
N TYR A 8 16.93 19.46 18.26
CA TYR A 8 18.35 19.77 18.19
C TYR A 8 18.70 21.03 19.00
N GLY A 9 19.72 20.94 19.81
CA GLY A 9 20.15 22.04 20.68
C GLY A 9 19.31 22.26 21.95
N LYS A 10 18.20 21.52 22.12
CA LYS A 10 17.44 21.54 23.38
C LYS A 10 18.12 20.65 24.44
N SER A 11 18.06 21.08 25.67
CA SER A 11 18.48 20.21 26.78
C SER A 11 17.51 19.02 26.88
N ILE A 12 18.03 17.80 26.99
CA ILE A 12 17.22 16.57 27.12
C ILE A 12 16.28 16.60 28.35
N TRP A 13 16.55 17.44 29.31
CA TRP A 13 15.71 17.64 30.51
C TRP A 13 14.41 18.38 30.20
N PHE A 14 14.39 19.19 29.15
CA PHE A 14 13.24 20.02 28.75
C PHE A 14 12.52 19.48 27.52
N ILE A 15 12.87 18.28 27.02
CA ILE A 15 12.14 17.61 25.97
C ILE A 15 10.93 16.95 26.63
N ASP A 16 9.72 17.43 26.29
CA ASP A 16 8.44 16.94 26.78
C ASP A 16 7.69 16.09 25.75
N GLU A 17 6.58 15.48 26.18
CA GLU A 17 5.75 14.63 25.32
C GLU A 17 5.09 15.42 24.18
N ASN A 18 4.78 16.71 24.38
CA ASN A 18 4.14 17.53 23.33
C ASN A 18 5.05 17.72 22.11
N SER A 19 6.39 17.70 22.32
CA SER A 19 7.35 17.75 21.20
C SER A 19 7.24 16.53 20.29
N PHE A 20 6.62 15.44 20.74
CA PHE A 20 6.49 14.20 19.99
C PHE A 20 5.18 14.10 19.25
N GLU A 21 4.10 14.74 19.73
CA GLU A 21 2.82 14.81 19.00
C GLU A 21 3.04 15.47 17.65
N GLN A 22 3.80 16.55 17.59
CA GLN A 22 4.14 17.22 16.35
C GLN A 22 4.92 16.32 15.38
N ILE A 23 5.80 15.43 15.88
CA ILE A 23 6.50 14.46 15.02
C ILE A 23 5.53 13.48 14.36
N TYR A 24 4.49 13.03 15.07
CA TYR A 24 3.44 12.18 14.49
C TYR A 24 2.59 12.93 13.47
N GLU A 25 2.22 14.18 13.76
CA GLU A 25 1.42 15.00 12.84
C GLU A 25 2.17 15.27 11.52
N ASP A 26 3.46 15.56 11.61
CA ASP A 26 4.32 15.84 10.46
C ASP A 26 4.72 14.58 9.68
N ASN A 27 4.64 13.39 10.32
CA ASN A 27 5.08 12.12 9.73
C ASN A 27 4.04 11.01 9.96
N PRO A 28 2.91 11.05 9.26
CA PRO A 28 1.79 10.10 9.44
C PRO A 28 2.12 8.67 8.98
N ASP A 29 3.30 8.43 8.42
CA ASP A 29 3.86 7.12 8.13
C ASP A 29 4.54 6.47 9.35
N ILE A 30 4.74 7.20 10.46
CA ILE A 30 5.23 6.64 11.72
C ILE A 30 4.11 5.87 12.42
N LYS A 31 4.38 4.59 12.67
CA LYS A 31 3.47 3.69 13.41
C LYS A 31 3.68 3.77 14.91
N ASN A 32 4.93 3.69 15.33
CA ASN A 32 5.33 3.76 16.74
C ASN A 32 6.57 4.64 16.87
N LEU A 33 6.58 5.48 17.89
CA LEU A 33 7.72 6.29 18.26
C LEU A 33 8.09 5.97 19.71
N ASN A 34 9.33 5.58 19.94
CA ASN A 34 9.84 5.32 21.27
C ASN A 34 11.07 6.19 21.55
N ILE A 35 11.05 6.87 22.68
CA ILE A 35 12.08 7.81 23.07
C ILE A 35 12.61 7.44 24.43
N THR A 36 13.91 7.20 24.49
CA THR A 36 14.60 6.84 25.72
C THR A 36 15.69 7.86 26.03
N LYS A 37 15.62 8.46 27.23
CA LYS A 37 16.65 9.35 27.74
C LYS A 37 17.71 8.53 28.47
N ARG A 38 18.95 8.59 28.01
CA ARG A 38 20.12 8.04 28.73
C ARG A 38 20.97 9.20 29.25
N LEU A 39 20.93 9.38 30.56
CA LEU A 39 21.68 10.44 31.21
C LEU A 39 23.20 10.21 31.10
N PRO A 40 24.01 11.28 31.01
CA PRO A 40 23.60 12.69 31.18
C PRO A 40 23.16 13.40 29.89
N ASN A 41 23.45 12.87 28.71
CA ASN A 41 23.36 13.66 27.47
C ASN A 41 22.95 12.86 26.23
N GLN A 42 22.35 11.69 26.38
CA GLN A 42 21.96 10.87 25.25
C GLN A 42 20.45 10.74 25.13
N LEU A 43 19.89 11.05 23.95
CA LEU A 43 18.51 10.80 23.56
C LEU A 43 18.52 9.72 22.47
N ILE A 44 17.81 8.62 22.69
CA ILE A 44 17.63 7.56 21.74
C ILE A 44 16.20 7.64 21.22
N ILE A 45 16.04 7.83 19.90
CA ILE A 45 14.75 7.86 19.22
C ILE A 45 14.71 6.62 18.32
N SER A 46 13.73 5.77 18.54
CA SER A 46 13.43 4.62 17.67
C SER A 46 11.99 4.70 17.19
N PHE A 47 11.76 4.36 15.95
CA PHE A 47 10.43 4.39 15.35
C PHE A 47 10.22 3.21 14.40
N ASP A 48 8.98 2.73 14.36
CA ASP A 48 8.50 1.81 13.35
C ASP A 48 7.66 2.59 12.34
N LEU A 49 7.76 2.25 11.06
CA LEU A 49 6.95 2.84 10.00
C LEU A 49 5.78 1.93 9.65
N TYR A 50 4.68 2.53 9.21
CA TYR A 50 3.62 1.78 8.54
C TYR A 50 4.14 1.17 7.24
N GLN A 51 3.66 -0.02 6.92
CA GLN A 51 4.07 -0.71 5.72
C GLN A 51 3.53 -0.01 4.48
N GLN A 52 4.40 0.19 3.47
CA GLN A 52 4.01 0.60 2.14
C GLN A 52 3.43 -0.61 1.39
N LEU A 53 2.24 -0.47 0.81
CA LEU A 53 1.52 -1.57 0.18
C LEU A 53 1.58 -1.54 -1.35
N ALA A 54 1.35 -0.37 -1.95
CA ALA A 54 1.28 -0.24 -3.40
C ALA A 54 1.58 1.18 -3.87
N ASN A 55 2.05 1.30 -5.12
CA ASN A 55 2.00 2.56 -5.86
C ASN A 55 0.59 2.73 -6.45
N ILE A 56 0.02 3.93 -6.32
CA ILE A 56 -1.20 4.31 -7.01
C ILE A 56 -0.84 5.35 -8.08
N ILE A 57 -1.23 5.07 -9.32
CA ILE A 57 -1.07 5.98 -10.46
C ILE A 57 -2.47 6.42 -10.89
N ASP A 58 -2.79 7.68 -10.70
CA ASP A 58 -4.08 8.25 -11.12
C ASP A 58 -3.94 8.87 -12.51
N LEU A 59 -4.55 8.21 -13.51
CA LEU A 59 -4.51 8.59 -14.92
C LEU A 59 -5.72 9.45 -15.33
N ARG A 60 -6.66 9.75 -14.40
CA ARG A 60 -7.87 10.53 -14.70
C ARG A 60 -7.57 12.02 -14.88
N ALA A 61 -6.50 12.51 -14.29
CA ALA A 61 -6.06 13.89 -14.45
C ALA A 61 -5.19 14.05 -15.70
N SER A 62 -5.08 15.28 -16.21
CA SER A 62 -4.20 15.61 -17.35
C SER A 62 -2.71 15.41 -17.07
N VAL A 63 -2.34 15.32 -15.81
CA VAL A 63 -0.97 15.02 -15.35
C VAL A 63 -1.04 13.80 -14.45
N GLU A 64 -0.22 12.79 -14.74
CA GLU A 64 -0.12 11.60 -13.91
C GLU A 64 0.34 11.97 -12.50
N THR A 65 -0.39 11.49 -11.50
CA THR A 65 0.00 11.64 -10.10
C THR A 65 0.42 10.29 -9.54
N TYR A 66 1.56 10.29 -8.85
CA TYR A 66 2.11 9.10 -8.21
C TYR A 66 1.94 9.22 -6.71
N THR A 67 1.34 8.21 -6.11
CA THR A 67 1.15 8.15 -4.68
C THR A 67 1.49 6.76 -4.16
N VAL A 68 1.89 6.68 -2.88
CA VAL A 68 2.11 5.41 -2.18
C VAL A 68 1.03 5.23 -1.14
N LEU A 69 0.35 4.07 -1.18
CA LEU A 69 -0.64 3.66 -0.20
C LEU A 69 0.04 2.92 0.95
N TYR A 70 -0.24 3.36 2.18
CA TYR A 70 0.23 2.73 3.42
C TYR A 70 -0.86 1.88 4.07
N GLU A 71 -0.46 0.95 4.93
CA GLU A 71 -1.38 0.03 5.64
C GLU A 71 -2.38 0.71 6.59
N ASN A 72 -2.15 1.97 6.97
CA ASN A 72 -3.04 2.81 7.77
C ASN A 72 -4.00 3.67 6.94
N SER A 73 -4.15 3.40 5.65
CA SER A 73 -4.92 4.17 4.67
C SER A 73 -4.33 5.54 4.30
N TYR A 74 -3.17 5.89 4.83
CA TYR A 74 -2.49 7.10 4.45
C TYR A 74 -1.93 6.99 3.03
N VAL A 75 -1.96 8.09 2.29
CA VAL A 75 -1.50 8.16 0.90
C VAL A 75 -0.53 9.33 0.78
N VAL A 76 0.68 9.05 0.32
CA VAL A 76 1.75 10.05 0.16
C VAL A 76 2.05 10.28 -1.30
N SER A 77 2.02 11.53 -1.74
CA SER A 77 2.47 11.89 -3.10
C SER A 77 3.98 11.72 -3.23
N THR A 78 4.40 11.10 -4.32
CA THR A 78 5.81 10.84 -4.62
C THR A 78 6.16 11.36 -6.01
N PRO A 79 7.41 11.79 -6.27
CA PRO A 79 7.83 12.24 -7.60
C PRO A 79 7.93 11.09 -8.61
N THR A 80 8.11 9.86 -8.12
CA THR A 80 8.28 8.64 -8.92
C THR A 80 7.71 7.44 -8.19
N ILE A 81 7.49 6.35 -8.90
CA ILE A 81 7.06 5.06 -8.31
C ILE A 81 8.17 4.44 -7.44
N VAL A 82 7.77 3.69 -6.44
CA VAL A 82 8.65 2.83 -5.63
C VAL A 82 8.78 1.47 -6.32
N ASN A 83 9.95 1.18 -6.88
CA ASN A 83 10.16 0.03 -7.77
C ASN A 83 9.95 -1.36 -7.12
N THR A 84 9.86 -1.44 -5.81
CA THR A 84 9.66 -2.71 -5.08
C THR A 84 8.19 -3.02 -4.79
N LEU A 85 7.29 -2.09 -5.08
CA LEU A 85 5.87 -2.22 -4.80
C LEU A 85 5.06 -2.58 -6.05
N PRO A 86 3.90 -3.24 -5.89
CA PRO A 86 2.94 -3.42 -6.96
C PRO A 86 2.35 -2.08 -7.41
N ILE A 87 1.78 -2.05 -8.61
CA ILE A 87 1.23 -0.85 -9.22
C ILE A 87 -0.29 -0.98 -9.33
N VAL A 88 -1.01 0.02 -8.85
CA VAL A 88 -2.46 0.20 -9.07
C VAL A 88 -2.66 1.40 -9.99
N LYS A 89 -3.28 1.20 -11.16
CA LYS A 89 -3.63 2.27 -12.10
C LYS A 89 -5.12 2.55 -12.04
N ILE A 90 -5.48 3.81 -11.82
CA ILE A 90 -6.87 4.28 -11.88
C ILE A 90 -7.05 4.97 -13.23
N GLU A 91 -7.75 4.30 -14.15
CA GLU A 91 -7.91 4.77 -15.54
C GLU A 91 -9.16 5.66 -15.68
N ASN A 92 -10.27 5.29 -15.04
CA ASN A 92 -11.55 6.00 -15.15
C ASN A 92 -12.37 5.96 -13.85
N GLY A 93 -13.51 6.64 -13.86
CA GLY A 93 -14.57 6.55 -12.89
C GLY A 93 -14.32 7.25 -11.55
N PRO A 94 -15.33 7.32 -10.71
CA PRO A 94 -15.18 7.78 -9.34
C PRO A 94 -14.47 6.73 -8.49
N VAL A 95 -13.70 7.19 -7.52
CA VAL A 95 -13.13 6.34 -6.47
C VAL A 95 -14.03 6.47 -5.25
N GLU A 96 -14.70 5.37 -4.90
CA GLU A 96 -15.60 5.32 -3.75
C GLU A 96 -14.86 5.43 -2.41
N SER A 97 -15.54 5.81 -1.35
CA SER A 97 -14.94 6.00 -0.02
C SER A 97 -14.30 4.74 0.58
N GLY A 98 -14.66 3.55 0.13
CA GLY A 98 -14.09 2.26 0.57
C GLY A 98 -12.88 1.77 -0.23
N PHE A 99 -12.55 2.42 -1.34
CA PHE A 99 -11.55 1.95 -2.30
C PHE A 99 -10.19 1.62 -1.67
N ASN A 100 -9.64 2.55 -0.90
CA ASN A 100 -8.34 2.31 -0.24
C ASN A 100 -8.42 1.16 0.77
N GLY A 101 -9.53 1.01 1.48
CA GLY A 101 -9.76 -0.10 2.42
C GLY A 101 -9.75 -1.46 1.75
N GLU A 102 -10.39 -1.57 0.59
CA GLU A 102 -10.41 -2.80 -0.21
C GLU A 102 -9.02 -3.11 -0.78
N LEU A 103 -8.26 -2.12 -1.27
CA LEU A 103 -6.88 -2.31 -1.70
C LEU A 103 -5.97 -2.75 -0.55
N ILE A 104 -6.12 -2.15 0.64
CA ILE A 104 -5.37 -2.56 1.83
C ILE A 104 -5.66 -4.01 2.19
N SER A 105 -6.95 -4.39 2.18
CA SER A 105 -7.38 -5.77 2.45
C SER A 105 -6.77 -6.75 1.44
N LEU A 106 -6.77 -6.38 0.15
CA LEU A 106 -6.15 -7.15 -0.92
C LEU A 106 -4.65 -7.35 -0.67
N PHE A 107 -3.89 -6.28 -0.51
CA PHE A 107 -2.43 -6.38 -0.39
C PHE A 107 -1.98 -7.04 0.92
N LYS A 108 -2.66 -6.79 2.05
CA LYS A 108 -2.39 -7.49 3.32
C LYS A 108 -2.64 -9.00 3.20
N THR A 109 -3.64 -9.41 2.44
CA THR A 109 -3.89 -10.83 2.18
C THR A 109 -2.80 -11.40 1.28
N LEU A 110 -2.43 -10.69 0.21
CA LEU A 110 -1.37 -11.12 -0.70
C LEU A 110 0.02 -11.20 -0.05
N ASP A 111 0.28 -10.47 1.03
CA ASP A 111 1.54 -10.56 1.78
C ASP A 111 1.78 -11.96 2.39
N ASN A 112 0.74 -12.79 2.50
CA ASN A 112 0.88 -14.19 2.94
C ASN A 112 1.36 -15.14 1.83
N TYR A 113 1.52 -14.65 0.60
CA TYR A 113 1.86 -15.44 -0.58
C TYR A 113 3.23 -15.05 -1.14
N GLN A 114 3.90 -16.01 -1.78
CA GLN A 114 5.20 -15.74 -2.41
C GLN A 114 5.02 -15.37 -3.87
N TYR A 115 5.26 -14.11 -4.21
CA TYR A 115 5.24 -13.60 -5.59
C TYR A 115 6.14 -12.37 -5.74
N THR A 116 6.44 -12.00 -6.98
CA THR A 116 7.25 -10.80 -7.28
C THR A 116 6.36 -9.56 -7.26
N LYS A 117 6.34 -8.82 -6.15
CA LYS A 117 5.43 -7.68 -5.93
C LYS A 117 5.44 -6.66 -7.07
N GLN A 118 6.61 -6.27 -7.54
CA GLN A 118 6.75 -5.29 -8.63
C GLN A 118 6.20 -5.76 -9.99
N SER A 119 5.98 -7.07 -10.16
CA SER A 119 5.41 -7.62 -11.40
C SER A 119 3.87 -7.61 -11.39
N LEU A 120 3.25 -7.37 -10.24
CA LEU A 120 1.79 -7.29 -10.13
C LEU A 120 1.33 -5.88 -10.50
N GLN A 121 0.48 -5.80 -11.52
CA GLN A 121 -0.23 -4.58 -11.89
C GLN A 121 -1.74 -4.79 -11.72
N ILE A 122 -2.40 -3.81 -11.13
CA ILE A 122 -3.85 -3.78 -10.98
C ILE A 122 -4.35 -2.54 -11.71
N LYS A 123 -5.43 -2.69 -12.50
CA LYS A 123 -6.10 -1.60 -13.17
C LYS A 123 -7.54 -1.51 -12.69
N TYR A 124 -7.97 -0.30 -12.44
CA TYR A 124 -9.35 0.05 -12.16
C TYR A 124 -9.87 0.96 -13.28
N ASP A 125 -10.91 0.52 -14.00
CA ASP A 125 -11.47 1.23 -15.14
C ASP A 125 -12.69 2.10 -14.81
N GLY A 126 -13.05 2.20 -13.54
CA GLY A 126 -14.22 2.93 -13.04
C GLY A 126 -15.37 2.01 -12.59
N GLU A 127 -15.35 0.74 -12.98
CA GLU A 127 -16.35 -0.26 -12.62
C GLU A 127 -15.71 -1.53 -12.07
N ALA A 128 -14.61 -1.98 -12.68
CA ALA A 128 -14.00 -3.26 -12.37
C ALA A 128 -12.48 -3.17 -12.15
N PHE A 129 -11.98 -4.11 -11.37
CA PHE A 129 -10.57 -4.36 -11.17
C PHE A 129 -10.09 -5.51 -12.04
N ASN A 130 -8.98 -5.29 -12.73
CA ASN A 130 -8.25 -6.32 -13.46
C ASN A 130 -6.80 -6.36 -12.93
N ALA A 131 -6.31 -7.55 -12.56
CA ALA A 131 -4.92 -7.73 -12.16
C ALA A 131 -4.15 -8.46 -13.27
N TYR A 132 -2.89 -8.10 -13.42
CA TYR A 132 -1.98 -8.64 -14.44
C TYR A 132 -0.69 -9.10 -13.76
N TYR A 133 -0.31 -10.34 -14.05
CA TYR A 133 0.93 -10.92 -13.54
C TYR A 133 1.52 -11.88 -14.57
N GLY A 134 2.70 -11.57 -15.10
CA GLY A 134 3.26 -12.34 -16.20
C GLY A 134 2.36 -12.32 -17.44
N MET A 135 1.92 -13.50 -17.86
CA MET A 135 1.01 -13.68 -19.00
C MET A 135 -0.46 -13.89 -18.56
N THR A 136 -0.73 -13.83 -17.26
CA THR A 136 -2.06 -14.07 -16.70
C THR A 136 -2.80 -12.78 -16.44
N THR A 137 -4.07 -12.76 -16.86
CA THR A 137 -5.04 -11.69 -16.56
C THR A 137 -6.07 -12.21 -15.57
N PHE A 138 -6.25 -11.49 -14.45
CA PHE A 138 -7.26 -11.80 -13.45
C PHE A 138 -8.36 -10.74 -13.50
N GLN A 139 -9.56 -11.13 -13.90
CA GLN A 139 -10.75 -10.28 -13.91
C GLN A 139 -11.40 -10.35 -12.53
N LEU A 140 -11.03 -9.44 -11.64
CA LEU A 140 -11.49 -9.43 -10.24
C LEU A 140 -12.93 -8.89 -10.10
N GLY A 141 -13.44 -8.14 -11.10
CA GLY A 141 -14.74 -7.48 -11.04
C GLY A 141 -14.74 -6.25 -10.12
N ASP A 142 -15.86 -6.01 -9.47
CA ASP A 142 -16.07 -4.85 -8.60
C ASP A 142 -15.14 -4.79 -7.37
N ALA A 143 -15.12 -3.64 -6.70
CA ALA A 143 -14.33 -3.36 -5.49
C ALA A 143 -14.89 -4.02 -4.21
N VAL A 144 -15.62 -5.12 -4.34
CA VAL A 144 -16.23 -5.80 -3.19
C VAL A 144 -15.45 -7.06 -2.84
N ASP A 145 -15.16 -7.24 -1.54
CA ASP A 145 -14.48 -8.42 -1.01
C ASP A 145 -13.10 -8.69 -1.66
N LEU A 146 -12.35 -7.64 -2.04
CA LEU A 146 -11.03 -7.81 -2.66
C LEU A 146 -10.07 -8.63 -1.78
N GLY A 147 -10.17 -8.53 -0.46
CA GLY A 147 -9.39 -9.34 0.46
C GLY A 147 -9.68 -10.86 0.34
N LYS A 148 -10.93 -11.26 0.08
CA LYS A 148 -11.27 -12.68 -0.16
C LYS A 148 -10.79 -13.13 -1.54
N LYS A 149 -11.01 -12.30 -2.57
CA LYS A 149 -10.49 -12.54 -3.93
C LYS A 149 -8.96 -12.66 -3.92
N ALA A 150 -8.27 -11.91 -3.08
CA ALA A 150 -6.82 -11.94 -2.92
C ALA A 150 -6.29 -13.31 -2.44
N SER A 151 -7.04 -14.07 -1.67
CA SER A 151 -6.62 -15.42 -1.25
C SER A 151 -6.51 -16.37 -2.45
N ILE A 152 -7.47 -16.31 -3.36
CA ILE A 152 -7.43 -17.10 -4.59
C ILE A 152 -6.34 -16.57 -5.53
N LEU A 153 -6.32 -15.25 -5.74
CA LEU A 153 -5.28 -14.60 -6.55
C LEU A 153 -3.87 -14.98 -6.07
N GLY A 154 -3.62 -14.93 -4.75
CA GLY A 154 -2.35 -15.26 -4.14
C GLY A 154 -1.89 -16.70 -4.43
N THR A 155 -2.82 -17.66 -4.50
CA THR A 155 -2.51 -19.04 -4.90
C THR A 155 -1.98 -19.08 -6.33
N TYR A 156 -2.67 -18.45 -7.30
CA TYR A 156 -2.20 -18.39 -8.68
C TYR A 156 -0.85 -17.66 -8.82
N LEU A 157 -0.66 -16.58 -8.07
CA LEU A 157 0.61 -15.83 -8.10
C LEU A 157 1.80 -16.65 -7.59
N SER A 158 1.55 -17.51 -6.58
CA SER A 158 2.59 -18.36 -5.99
C SER A 158 2.95 -19.55 -6.89
N ASP A 159 1.93 -20.18 -7.48
CA ASP A 159 2.12 -21.41 -8.25
C ASP A 159 2.45 -21.12 -9.72
N ASN A 160 2.21 -19.89 -10.20
CA ASN A 160 2.32 -19.46 -11.60
C ASN A 160 1.64 -20.47 -12.56
N SER A 161 0.43 -20.90 -12.19
CA SER A 161 -0.22 -22.11 -12.73
C SER A 161 -1.12 -21.84 -13.95
N CYS A 162 -1.23 -20.59 -14.40
CA CYS A 162 -2.12 -20.22 -15.50
C CYS A 162 -1.47 -19.21 -16.42
N ASP A 163 -1.37 -19.57 -17.71
CA ASP A 163 -1.12 -18.61 -18.77
C ASP A 163 -2.45 -18.35 -19.48
N GLY A 164 -3.09 -17.19 -19.23
CA GLY A 164 -4.38 -16.88 -19.82
C GLY A 164 -5.26 -15.99 -18.96
N THR A 165 -6.55 -16.33 -18.84
CA THR A 165 -7.50 -15.50 -18.10
C THR A 165 -8.17 -16.27 -16.96
N VAL A 166 -8.12 -15.70 -15.77
CA VAL A 166 -8.87 -16.16 -14.59
C VAL A 166 -9.95 -15.12 -14.29
N ARG A 167 -11.22 -15.51 -14.40
CA ARG A 167 -12.37 -14.66 -14.13
C ARG A 167 -12.98 -15.00 -12.78
N PHE A 168 -13.12 -14.03 -11.91
CA PHE A 168 -13.83 -14.16 -10.66
C PHE A 168 -15.34 -14.00 -10.89
N LEU A 169 -16.10 -15.05 -10.58
CA LEU A 169 -17.57 -15.01 -10.60
C LEU A 169 -18.13 -14.49 -9.29
N THR A 170 -17.42 -14.83 -8.20
CA THR A 170 -17.72 -14.38 -6.84
C THR A 170 -16.40 -14.19 -6.10
N SER A 171 -16.46 -13.80 -4.82
CA SER A 171 -15.25 -13.68 -3.99
C SER A 171 -14.56 -15.03 -3.68
N VAL A 172 -15.19 -16.17 -4.04
CA VAL A 172 -14.69 -17.53 -3.71
C VAL A 172 -14.76 -18.53 -4.89
N SER A 173 -15.15 -18.08 -6.08
CA SER A 173 -15.24 -18.96 -7.25
C SER A 173 -14.70 -18.27 -8.51
N THR A 174 -13.97 -19.04 -9.33
CA THR A 174 -13.36 -18.59 -10.56
C THR A 174 -13.70 -19.51 -11.73
N ILE A 175 -13.59 -18.98 -12.94
CA ILE A 175 -13.51 -19.72 -14.19
C ILE A 175 -12.15 -19.44 -14.81
N GLU A 176 -11.47 -20.48 -15.26
CA GLU A 176 -10.15 -20.42 -15.84
C GLU A 176 -10.22 -20.69 -17.33
N ASP A 177 -9.46 -19.90 -18.10
CA ASP A 177 -9.16 -20.11 -19.52
C ASP A 177 -7.63 -20.02 -19.65
N CYS A 178 -6.97 -21.11 -19.26
CA CYS A 178 -5.51 -21.23 -19.20
C CYS A 178 -5.03 -22.19 -20.30
N THR A 179 -3.91 -21.88 -20.94
CA THR A 179 -3.23 -22.73 -21.94
C THR A 179 -2.07 -23.51 -21.32
#